data_4e07f4ae4dee2294262ab45f1d06f221
#
_entry.id   4e07f4ae4dee2294262ab45f1d06f221
#
_cell.length_a   1.000
_cell.length_b   1.000
_cell.length_c   1.000
_cell.angle_alpha   90.00
_cell.angle_beta   90.00
_cell.angle_gamma   90.00
#
_symmetry.space_group_name_H-M   'P 1'
#
loop_
_entity.id
_entity.type
_entity.pdbx_description
1 polymer ?
#
loop_
_entity_poly.entity_id
_entity_poly.type
_entity_poly.pdbx_seq_one_letter_code
_entity_poly.pdbx_strand_id
1 'polypeptide(L)'
;EKEKELDVQNTTQALQDTLGPFVFKALQGYMLKYVPQKDEKIKGFIKTFTPIRFNRYSTGTMMREHYDHIHSLFDGQRKGIPILSILGVLNEDYEGGEFVFFGRHEVPLKAGDIMVFPSNFMYPHEVKEVTKGERYTFVAWAF
;
A
#
# COMPACT_ATOMS: atom_id res chain seq x y z
N GLU A 1 14.71 -13.58 5.65
CA GLU A 1 13.69 -12.54 5.74
C GLU A 1 14.21 -11.26 5.10
N LYS A 2 14.08 -11.14 3.80
CA LYS A 2 14.57 -9.92 3.14
C LYS A 2 13.50 -9.46 2.18
N GLU A 3 12.79 -8.41 2.59
CA GLU A 3 12.12 -7.56 1.64
C GLU A 3 13.18 -6.88 0.79
N LYS A 4 13.05 -7.00 -0.51
CA LYS A 4 13.81 -6.17 -1.43
C LYS A 4 12.90 -5.06 -1.91
N GLU A 5 12.95 -3.94 -1.23
CA GLU A 5 12.29 -2.74 -1.68
C GLU A 5 13.11 -2.08 -2.79
N LEU A 6 12.44 -1.67 -3.84
CA LEU A 6 13.02 -0.73 -4.80
C LEU A 6 12.75 0.67 -4.27
N ASP A 7 13.81 1.41 -3.98
CA ASP A 7 13.68 2.80 -3.55
C ASP A 7 13.00 3.62 -4.67
N VAL A 8 11.94 4.31 -4.31
CA VAL A 8 11.20 5.19 -5.23
C VAL A 8 12.09 6.26 -5.87
N GLN A 9 13.11 6.71 -5.20
CA GLN A 9 14.05 7.69 -5.74
C GLN A 9 14.83 7.18 -6.95
N ASN A 10 14.90 5.86 -7.12
CA ASN A 10 15.50 5.21 -8.28
C ASN A 10 14.50 4.87 -9.37
N THR A 11 13.22 5.17 -9.19
CA THR A 11 12.20 4.96 -10.20
C THR A 11 12.04 6.18 -11.08
N THR A 12 11.71 5.96 -12.36
CA THR A 12 11.51 7.07 -13.29
C THR A 12 10.25 7.87 -12.97
N GLN A 13 10.26 9.17 -13.21
CA GLN A 13 9.07 10.01 -13.11
C GLN A 13 7.92 9.46 -13.96
N ALA A 14 8.22 8.85 -15.10
CA ALA A 14 7.23 8.22 -15.96
C ALA A 14 6.41 7.13 -15.28
N LEU A 15 7.02 6.31 -14.41
CA LEU A 15 6.29 5.31 -13.61
C LEU A 15 5.39 5.96 -12.56
N GLN A 16 5.85 7.01 -11.92
CA GLN A 16 5.04 7.79 -10.97
C GLN A 16 3.83 8.41 -11.68
N ASP A 17 4.03 9.00 -12.85
CA ASP A 17 2.98 9.64 -13.65
C ASP A 17 1.98 8.62 -14.19
N THR A 18 2.44 7.40 -14.52
CA THR A 18 1.56 6.32 -15.00
C THR A 18 0.66 5.78 -13.90
N LEU A 19 1.19 5.54 -12.71
CA LEU A 19 0.46 4.90 -11.60
C LEU A 19 -0.31 5.90 -10.74
N GLY A 20 0.15 7.13 -10.64
CA GLY A 20 -0.48 8.17 -9.82
C GLY A 20 -1.99 8.32 -10.04
N PRO A 21 -2.49 8.40 -11.29
CA PRO A 21 -3.93 8.49 -11.57
C PRO A 21 -4.74 7.30 -11.05
N PHE A 22 -4.18 6.08 -11.09
CA PHE A 22 -4.85 4.89 -10.55
C PHE A 22 -4.92 4.92 -9.04
N VAL A 23 -3.85 5.34 -8.37
CA VAL A 23 -3.81 5.55 -6.91
C VAL A 23 -4.84 6.60 -6.51
N PHE A 24 -4.88 7.73 -7.20
CA PHE A 24 -5.85 8.80 -6.94
C PHE A 24 -7.29 8.30 -7.10
N LYS A 25 -7.58 7.57 -8.16
CA LYS A 25 -8.91 7.01 -8.41
C LYS A 25 -9.33 6.00 -7.33
N ALA A 26 -8.41 5.15 -6.88
CA ALA A 26 -8.66 4.19 -5.80
C ALA A 26 -8.96 4.92 -4.47
N LEU A 27 -8.17 5.93 -4.13
CA LEU A 27 -8.41 6.78 -2.96
C LEU A 27 -9.77 7.48 -3.02
N GLN A 28 -10.09 8.08 -4.16
CA GLN A 28 -11.37 8.74 -4.37
C GLN A 28 -12.55 7.77 -4.20
N GLY A 29 -12.45 6.58 -4.76
CA GLY A 29 -13.47 5.55 -4.61
C GLY A 29 -13.65 5.10 -3.16
N TYR A 30 -12.56 4.92 -2.43
CA TYR A 30 -12.59 4.61 -0.99
C TYR A 30 -13.27 5.74 -0.19
N MET A 31 -12.87 6.98 -0.43
CA MET A 31 -13.41 8.14 0.26
C MET A 31 -14.90 8.31 0.01
N LEU A 32 -15.37 8.15 -1.23
CA LEU A 32 -16.78 8.25 -1.58
C LEU A 32 -17.63 7.15 -0.91
N LYS A 33 -17.06 5.96 -0.75
CA LYS A 33 -17.78 4.82 -0.20
C LYS A 33 -17.85 4.80 1.33
N TYR A 34 -16.76 5.17 1.99
CA TYR A 34 -16.62 4.93 3.43
C TYR A 34 -16.56 6.19 4.28
N VAL A 35 -16.34 7.37 3.68
CA VAL A 35 -16.24 8.62 4.40
C VAL A 35 -17.52 9.42 4.24
N PRO A 36 -18.15 9.90 5.34
CA PRO A 36 -19.34 10.73 5.25
C PRO A 36 -19.11 11.99 4.43
N GLN A 37 -19.86 12.15 3.34
CA GLN A 37 -19.67 13.27 2.40
C GLN A 37 -20.45 14.53 2.81
N LYS A 38 -21.28 14.46 3.85
CA LYS A 38 -22.16 15.58 4.27
C LYS A 38 -21.45 16.63 5.13
N ASP A 39 -20.29 16.30 5.69
CA ASP A 39 -19.53 17.18 6.56
C ASP A 39 -18.32 17.74 5.81
N GLU A 40 -18.34 19.04 5.53
CA GLU A 40 -17.24 19.72 4.84
C GLU A 40 -15.92 19.67 5.64
N LYS A 41 -15.98 19.48 6.96
CA LYS A 41 -14.79 19.33 7.80
C LYS A 41 -14.09 17.98 7.59
N ILE A 42 -14.84 16.99 7.15
CA ILE A 42 -14.31 15.66 6.84
C ILE A 42 -13.84 15.58 5.39
N LYS A 43 -14.40 16.38 4.50
CA LYS A 43 -13.90 16.51 3.14
C LYS A 43 -12.48 17.07 3.14
N GLY A 44 -11.60 16.45 2.40
CA GLY A 44 -10.22 16.93 2.21
C GLY A 44 -9.28 16.73 3.40
N PHE A 45 -9.59 15.82 4.34
CA PHE A 45 -8.61 15.45 5.36
C PHE A 45 -7.41 14.68 4.77
N ILE A 46 -7.57 14.05 3.63
CA ILE A 46 -6.46 13.52 2.82
C ILE A 46 -6.02 14.62 1.85
N LYS A 47 -4.79 15.06 1.99
CA LYS A 47 -4.22 16.17 1.20
C LYS A 47 -3.40 15.66 0.03
N THR A 48 -2.70 14.55 0.21
CA THR A 48 -1.78 13.99 -0.78
C THR A 48 -1.44 12.54 -0.43
N PHE A 49 -0.66 11.91 -1.29
CA PHE A 49 -0.07 10.60 -1.01
C PHE A 49 1.44 10.64 -1.29
N THR A 50 2.16 9.70 -0.69
CA THR A 50 3.60 9.58 -0.88
C THR A 50 3.93 9.22 -2.33
N PRO A 51 5.16 9.45 -2.81
CA PRO A 51 5.65 8.78 -4.01
C PRO A 51 5.42 7.27 -3.91
N ILE A 52 5.12 6.66 -5.03
CA ILE A 52 4.86 5.23 -5.13
C ILE A 52 6.17 4.48 -4.97
N ARG A 53 6.18 3.49 -4.08
CA ARG A 53 7.32 2.61 -3.81
C ARG A 53 7.02 1.21 -4.32
N PHE A 54 7.99 0.58 -4.98
CA PHE A 54 7.86 -0.79 -5.49
C PHE A 54 8.49 -1.79 -4.53
N ASN A 55 7.82 -2.89 -4.31
CA ASN A 55 8.28 -4.01 -3.51
C ASN A 55 8.42 -5.25 -4.39
N ARG A 56 9.53 -5.96 -4.22
CA ARG A 56 9.79 -7.26 -4.83
C ARG A 56 9.99 -8.30 -3.74
N TYR A 57 9.17 -9.32 -3.74
CA TYR A 57 9.26 -10.48 -2.87
C TYR A 57 9.79 -11.66 -3.69
N SER A 58 11.06 -12.00 -3.50
CA SER A 58 11.66 -13.21 -4.07
C SER A 58 11.16 -14.44 -3.29
N THR A 59 11.33 -15.62 -3.86
CA THR A 59 11.10 -16.91 -3.15
C THR A 59 11.82 -16.90 -1.80
N GLY A 60 11.12 -17.29 -0.74
CA GLY A 60 11.59 -17.26 0.64
C GLY A 60 11.42 -15.91 1.35
N THR A 61 10.84 -14.91 0.71
CA THR A 61 10.58 -13.59 1.29
C THR A 61 9.17 -13.49 1.84
N MET A 62 9.02 -12.88 3.00
CA MET A 62 7.74 -12.62 3.67
C MET A 62 7.77 -11.24 4.30
N MET A 63 6.60 -10.75 4.69
CA MET A 63 6.46 -9.60 5.59
C MET A 63 5.69 -10.04 6.82
N ARG A 64 6.31 -9.95 7.98
CA ARG A 64 5.69 -10.31 9.26
C ARG A 64 4.52 -9.40 9.57
N GLU A 65 3.61 -9.86 10.41
CA GLU A 65 2.48 -9.05 10.86
C GLU A 65 2.95 -7.73 11.43
N HIS A 66 2.40 -6.65 10.90
CA HIS A 66 2.69 -5.27 11.30
C HIS A 66 1.50 -4.37 10.96
N TYR A 67 1.59 -3.12 11.35
CA TYR A 67 0.72 -2.04 10.90
C TYR A 67 1.57 -0.89 10.35
N ASP A 68 0.98 -0.10 9.46
CA ASP A 68 1.71 0.89 8.66
C ASP A 68 1.96 2.25 9.34
N HIS A 69 1.83 2.34 10.65
CA HIS A 69 2.11 3.57 11.37
C HIS A 69 3.61 3.88 11.34
N ILE A 70 4.03 4.67 10.36
CA ILE A 70 5.44 4.93 10.06
C ILE A 70 5.91 6.18 10.81
N HIS A 71 6.79 6.00 11.78
CA HIS A 71 7.43 7.10 12.51
C HIS A 71 8.29 8.00 11.61
N SER A 72 8.83 7.48 10.52
CA SER A 72 9.76 8.18 9.63
C SER A 72 9.11 9.23 8.72
N LEU A 73 7.79 9.31 8.64
CA LEU A 73 7.10 10.40 7.91
C LEU A 73 7.12 11.74 8.64
N PHE A 74 7.74 11.80 9.82
CA PHE A 74 7.91 13.02 10.61
C PHE A 74 9.29 13.68 10.44
N ASP A 75 9.98 13.44 9.34
CA ASP A 75 11.37 13.90 9.12
C ASP A 75 11.51 15.39 8.77
N GLY A 76 10.46 16.15 8.82
CA GLY A 76 10.45 17.59 8.56
C GLY A 76 10.14 18.00 7.12
N GLN A 77 10.33 17.15 6.13
CA GLN A 77 9.95 17.41 4.75
C GLN A 77 8.49 17.04 4.47
N ARG A 78 7.99 16.02 5.12
CA ARG A 78 6.60 15.56 5.03
C ARG A 78 5.97 15.62 6.40
N LYS A 79 5.01 16.53 6.55
CA LYS A 79 4.24 16.68 7.78
C LYS A 79 2.91 15.98 7.63
N GLY A 80 2.71 14.90 8.37
CA GLY A 80 1.43 14.18 8.38
C GLY A 80 1.59 12.77 8.91
N ILE A 81 0.48 12.22 9.36
CA ILE A 81 0.36 10.81 9.76
C ILE A 81 -0.29 10.09 8.61
N PRO A 82 0.21 8.93 8.16
CA PRO A 82 -0.50 8.11 7.19
C PRO A 82 -1.89 7.77 7.72
N ILE A 83 -2.88 7.99 6.90
CA ILE A 83 -4.29 7.71 7.21
C ILE A 83 -4.74 6.46 6.47
N LEU A 84 -4.38 6.36 5.20
CA LEU A 84 -4.68 5.22 4.35
C LEU A 84 -3.42 4.66 3.71
N SER A 85 -3.33 3.34 3.72
CA SER A 85 -2.33 2.58 2.96
C SER A 85 -2.94 2.16 1.63
N ILE A 86 -2.15 2.23 0.58
CA ILE A 86 -2.51 1.83 -0.78
C ILE A 86 -1.53 0.75 -1.23
N LEU A 87 -2.05 -0.38 -1.67
CA LEU A 87 -1.27 -1.50 -2.18
C LEU A 87 -1.81 -1.91 -3.54
N GLY A 88 -0.95 -1.91 -4.56
CA GLY A 88 -1.28 -2.40 -5.90
C GLY A 88 -0.54 -3.68 -6.22
N VAL A 89 -1.23 -4.63 -6.84
CA VAL A 89 -0.68 -5.93 -7.26
C VAL A 89 -0.30 -5.88 -8.73
N LEU A 90 0.94 -6.25 -9.04
CA LEU A 90 1.49 -6.11 -10.39
C LEU A 90 1.56 -7.43 -11.16
N ASN A 91 1.57 -8.58 -10.47
CA ASN A 91 1.63 -9.89 -11.12
C ASN A 91 0.92 -10.97 -10.31
N GLU A 92 0.71 -12.14 -10.93
CA GLU A 92 0.09 -13.33 -10.31
C GLU A 92 0.89 -14.60 -10.55
N ASP A 93 2.01 -14.55 -11.25
CA ASP A 93 2.83 -15.71 -11.64
C ASP A 93 3.78 -16.15 -10.53
N TYR A 94 3.25 -16.31 -9.31
CA TYR A 94 3.95 -16.77 -8.12
C TYR A 94 3.05 -17.67 -7.26
N GLU A 95 3.65 -18.40 -6.32
CA GLU A 95 2.95 -19.21 -5.31
C GLU A 95 3.31 -18.71 -3.90
N GLY A 96 2.37 -18.80 -2.97
CA GLY A 96 2.50 -18.17 -1.65
C GLY A 96 2.24 -16.66 -1.74
N GLY A 97 2.78 -15.90 -0.81
CA GLY A 97 2.69 -14.44 -0.84
C GLY A 97 1.29 -13.88 -0.58
N GLU A 98 0.42 -14.65 0.07
CA GLU A 98 -0.94 -14.22 0.41
C GLU A 98 -0.90 -13.02 1.35
N PHE A 99 -1.77 -12.04 1.10
CA PHE A 99 -1.95 -10.89 1.98
C PHE A 99 -3.03 -11.22 3.02
N VAL A 100 -2.69 -11.11 4.29
CA VAL A 100 -3.57 -11.52 5.40
C VAL A 100 -3.72 -10.41 6.41
N PHE A 101 -4.97 -10.05 6.73
CA PHE A 101 -5.31 -9.16 7.85
C PHE A 101 -5.62 -9.96 9.11
N PHE A 102 -5.24 -9.41 10.26
CA PHE A 102 -5.60 -9.92 11.59
C PHE A 102 -5.17 -11.37 11.82
N GLY A 103 -4.11 -11.82 11.16
CA GLY A 103 -3.61 -13.19 11.23
C GLY A 103 -4.54 -14.27 10.67
N ARG A 104 -5.68 -13.92 10.09
CA ARG A 104 -6.71 -14.90 9.68
C ARG A 104 -7.53 -14.56 8.44
N HIS A 105 -7.57 -13.32 8.02
CA HIS A 105 -8.39 -12.88 6.88
C HIS A 105 -7.52 -12.69 5.64
N GLU A 106 -7.48 -13.71 4.80
CA GLU A 106 -6.81 -13.64 3.51
C GLU A 106 -7.63 -12.79 2.52
N VAL A 107 -6.96 -11.84 1.88
CA VAL A 107 -7.56 -10.98 0.85
C VAL A 107 -7.20 -11.54 -0.52
N PRO A 108 -8.18 -11.97 -1.32
CA PRO A 108 -7.92 -12.43 -2.67
C PRO A 108 -7.57 -11.24 -3.58
N LEU A 109 -6.31 -11.12 -3.93
CA LEU A 109 -5.78 -10.06 -4.77
C LEU A 109 -5.28 -10.63 -6.10
N LYS A 110 -5.61 -9.92 -7.18
CA LYS A 110 -5.17 -10.25 -8.55
C LYS A 110 -4.31 -9.14 -9.13
N ALA A 111 -3.53 -9.44 -10.15
CA ALA A 111 -2.79 -8.42 -10.89
C ALA A 111 -3.74 -7.33 -11.40
N GLY A 112 -3.38 -6.07 -11.15
CA GLY A 112 -4.21 -4.90 -11.46
C GLY A 112 -5.12 -4.45 -10.33
N ASP A 113 -5.29 -5.23 -9.25
CA ASP A 113 -6.05 -4.80 -8.08
C ASP A 113 -5.28 -3.74 -7.29
N ILE A 114 -6.02 -2.77 -6.79
CA ILE A 114 -5.52 -1.78 -5.82
C ILE A 114 -6.39 -1.88 -4.56
N MET A 115 -5.75 -2.19 -3.46
CA MET A 115 -6.38 -2.23 -2.14
C MET A 115 -6.08 -0.96 -1.36
N VAL A 116 -7.09 -0.40 -0.71
CA VAL A 116 -6.97 0.75 0.18
C VAL A 116 -7.50 0.37 1.56
N PHE A 117 -6.73 0.64 2.60
CA PHE A 117 -7.10 0.34 3.98
C PHE A 117 -6.50 1.34 4.97
N PRO A 118 -7.08 1.48 6.19
CA PRO A 118 -6.53 2.36 7.21
C PRO A 118 -5.12 1.96 7.65
N SER A 119 -4.24 2.95 7.82
CA SER A 119 -2.81 2.75 8.17
C SER A 119 -2.56 2.66 9.68
N ASN A 120 -3.57 2.37 10.50
CA ASN A 120 -3.43 2.38 11.94
C ASN A 120 -3.28 0.97 12.55
N PHE A 121 -3.02 0.92 13.86
CA PHE A 121 -2.79 -0.31 14.62
C PHE A 121 -3.97 -1.31 14.61
N MET A 122 -5.18 -0.87 14.23
CA MET A 122 -6.35 -1.75 14.13
C MET A 122 -6.36 -2.60 12.84
N TYR A 123 -5.40 -2.38 11.94
CA TYR A 123 -5.28 -3.11 10.66
C TYR A 123 -3.91 -3.80 10.54
N PRO A 124 -3.55 -4.68 11.50
CA PRO A 124 -2.34 -5.48 11.37
C PRO A 124 -2.48 -6.42 10.18
N HIS A 125 -1.42 -6.54 9.42
CA HIS A 125 -1.38 -7.36 8.21
C HIS A 125 0.00 -7.97 7.99
N GLU A 126 0.02 -9.03 7.20
CA GLU A 126 1.24 -9.75 6.83
C GLU A 126 1.19 -10.17 5.36
N VAL A 127 2.33 -10.45 4.81
CA VAL A 127 2.48 -11.16 3.53
C VAL A 127 3.14 -12.49 3.84
N LYS A 128 2.45 -13.58 3.52
CA LYS A 128 2.99 -14.94 3.68
C LYS A 128 4.21 -15.14 2.80
N GLU A 129 5.02 -16.12 3.13
CA GLU A 129 6.20 -16.45 2.36
C GLU A 129 5.84 -16.75 0.89
N VAL A 130 6.59 -16.15 -0.03
CA VAL A 130 6.55 -16.51 -1.44
C VAL A 130 7.32 -17.83 -1.60
N THR A 131 6.63 -18.89 -2.00
CA THR A 131 7.21 -20.24 -2.10
C THR A 131 7.76 -20.56 -3.48
N LYS A 132 7.30 -19.84 -4.51
CA LYS A 132 7.76 -19.98 -5.88
C LYS A 132 7.56 -18.69 -6.68
N GLY A 133 8.52 -18.35 -7.51
CA GLY A 133 8.46 -17.15 -8.34
C GLY A 133 8.78 -15.88 -7.58
N GLU A 134 8.32 -14.76 -8.10
CA GLU A 134 8.51 -13.43 -7.51
C GLU A 134 7.18 -12.68 -7.48
N ARG A 135 6.88 -12.02 -6.37
CA ARG A 135 5.70 -11.17 -6.20
C ARG A 135 6.11 -9.72 -6.31
N TYR A 136 5.46 -8.97 -7.18
CA TYR A 136 5.66 -7.55 -7.36
C TYR A 136 4.43 -6.76 -6.94
N THR A 137 4.64 -5.73 -6.14
CA THR A 137 3.61 -4.80 -5.70
C THR A 137 4.14 -3.38 -5.73
N PHE A 138 3.23 -2.43 -5.65
CA PHE A 138 3.58 -1.07 -5.27
C PHE A 138 2.80 -0.65 -4.03
N VAL A 139 3.37 0.28 -3.27
CA VAL A 139 2.74 0.85 -2.08
C VAL A 139 2.84 2.37 -2.08
N ALA A 140 1.86 3.01 -1.47
CA ALA A 140 1.86 4.43 -1.17
C ALA A 140 1.02 4.67 0.08
N TRP A 141 1.18 5.81 0.71
CA TRP A 141 0.41 6.21 1.89
C TRP A 141 -0.21 7.58 1.67
N ALA A 142 -1.50 7.70 1.97
CA ALA A 142 -2.22 8.96 1.93
C ALA A 142 -2.26 9.61 3.33
N PHE A 143 -2.14 10.92 3.37
CA PHE A 143 -2.09 11.71 4.61
C PHE A 143 -2.58 13.15 4.43
#